data_31954059ca8f5d3ccee0b9ca9734c20d
#
_entry.id   31954059ca8f5d3ccee0b9ca9734c20d
#
_cell.length_a   1.000
_cell.length_b   1.000
_cell.length_c   1.000
_cell.angle_alpha   90.00
_cell.angle_beta   90.00
_cell.angle_gamma   90.00
#
_symmetry.space_group_name_H-M   'P 1'
#
loop_
_entity.id
_entity.type
_entity.pdbx_description
1 polymer ?
#
loop_
_entity_poly.entity_id
_entity_poly.type
_entity_poly.pdbx_seq_one_letter_code
_entity_poly.pdbx_strand_id
1 'polypeptide(L)' 'MSEMAKRLLEQRANVWEQAKGLLDAAAAENRDLTAEEEASYAKMTSDLESIRSHADKLIADEETARAAEESL' A
#
# COMPACT_ATOMS: atom_id res chain seq x y z
N MET A 1 12.25 2.19 12.13
CA MET A 1 11.27 1.39 11.37
C MET A 1 11.77 -0.04 11.26
N SER A 2 10.93 -1.01 11.62
CA SER A 2 11.28 -2.41 11.61
C SER A 2 11.30 -2.99 10.20
N GLU A 3 11.81 -4.23 10.07
CA GLU A 3 11.75 -4.97 8.81
C GLU A 3 10.31 -5.21 8.36
N MET A 4 9.41 -5.46 9.32
CA MET A 4 7.99 -5.67 8.99
C MET A 4 7.37 -4.41 8.40
N ALA A 5 7.62 -3.25 9.00
CA ALA A 5 7.11 -1.99 8.49
C ALA A 5 7.66 -1.69 7.09
N LYS A 6 8.95 -1.95 6.87
CA LYS A 6 9.57 -1.79 5.55
C LYS A 6 8.93 -2.69 4.51
N ARG A 7 8.67 -3.96 4.87
CA ARG A 7 8.00 -4.90 3.95
C ARG A 7 6.61 -4.42 3.56
N LEU A 8 5.86 -3.91 4.52
CA LEU A 8 4.52 -3.39 4.25
C LEU A 8 4.57 -2.22 3.28
N LEU A 9 5.51 -1.30 3.47
CA LEU A 9 5.67 -0.15 2.56
C LEU A 9 6.14 -0.59 1.17
N GLU A 10 7.01 -1.59 1.07
CA GLU A 10 7.43 -2.14 -0.21
C GLU A 10 6.27 -2.84 -0.90
N GLN A 11 5.49 -3.61 -0.16
CA GLN A 11 4.30 -4.27 -0.69
C GLN A 11 3.31 -3.25 -1.23
N ARG A 12 3.12 -2.15 -0.49
CA ARG A 12 2.26 -1.06 -0.93
C ARG A 12 2.73 -0.46 -2.26
N ALA A 13 4.04 -0.23 -2.36
CA ALA A 13 4.63 0.31 -3.60
C ALA A 13 4.41 -0.64 -4.77
N ASN A 14 4.56 -1.95 -4.55
CA ASN A 14 4.34 -2.96 -5.60
C ASN A 14 2.88 -2.99 -6.05
N VAL A 15 1.94 -2.92 -5.12
CA VAL A 15 0.51 -2.88 -5.44
C VAL A 15 0.19 -1.63 -6.25
N TRP A 16 0.75 -0.48 -5.87
CA TRP A 16 0.55 0.76 -6.61
C TRP A 16 1.09 0.66 -8.04
N GLU A 17 2.27 0.06 -8.24
CA GLU A 17 2.82 -0.14 -9.57
C GLU A 17 1.89 -0.97 -10.46
N GLN A 18 1.26 -2.00 -9.90
CA GLN A 18 0.28 -2.81 -10.62
C GLN A 18 -0.97 -1.99 -10.96
N ALA A 19 -1.49 -1.22 -10.00
CA ALA A 19 -2.66 -0.38 -10.22
C ALA A 19 -2.39 0.67 -11.29
N LYS A 20 -1.23 1.31 -11.20
CA LYS A 20 -0.80 2.30 -12.18
C LYS A 20 -0.68 1.69 -13.58
N GLY A 21 -0.20 0.45 -13.67
CA GLY A 21 -0.09 -0.26 -14.94
C GLY A 21 -1.42 -0.39 -15.67
N LEU A 22 -2.52 -0.60 -14.95
CA LEU A 22 -3.85 -0.66 -15.56
C LEU A 22 -4.23 0.69 -16.18
N LEU A 23 -3.97 1.78 -15.46
CA LEU A 23 -4.27 3.13 -15.97
C LEU A 23 -3.41 3.47 -17.17
N ASP A 24 -2.12 3.16 -17.11
CA ASP A 24 -1.17 3.44 -18.18
C ASP A 24 -1.51 2.66 -19.46
N ALA A 25 -1.91 1.39 -19.31
CA ALA A 25 -2.29 0.55 -20.44
C ALA A 25 -3.53 1.11 -21.14
N ALA A 26 -4.55 1.51 -20.38
CA ALA A 26 -5.76 2.10 -20.93
C ALA A 26 -5.44 3.42 -21.64
N ALA A 27 -4.62 4.26 -21.02
CA ALA A 27 -4.21 5.53 -21.60
C ALA A 27 -3.44 5.33 -22.91
N ALA A 28 -2.54 4.35 -22.95
CA ALA A 28 -1.77 4.06 -24.16
C ALA A 28 -2.65 3.61 -25.33
N GLU A 29 -3.74 2.92 -25.03
CA GLU A 29 -4.72 2.47 -26.03
C GLU A 29 -5.85 3.48 -26.26
N ASN A 30 -5.78 4.62 -25.58
CA ASN A 30 -6.76 5.68 -25.68
C ASN A 30 -8.19 5.20 -25.40
N ARG A 31 -8.34 4.39 -24.36
CA ARG A 31 -9.62 3.80 -23.95
C ARG A 31 -9.80 3.89 -22.44
N ASP A 32 -11.03 3.67 -21.98
CA ASP A 32 -11.34 3.57 -20.57
C ASP A 32 -10.98 2.17 -20.05
N LEU A 33 -10.97 2.01 -18.74
CA LEU A 33 -10.80 0.71 -18.11
C LEU A 33 -12.01 -0.17 -18.44
N THR A 34 -11.76 -1.46 -18.65
CA THR A 34 -12.84 -2.44 -18.74
C THR A 34 -13.44 -2.66 -17.36
N ALA A 35 -14.61 -3.29 -17.29
CA ALA A 35 -15.26 -3.61 -16.01
C ALA A 35 -14.36 -4.47 -15.12
N GLU A 36 -13.64 -5.43 -15.70
CA GLU A 36 -12.71 -6.28 -14.95
C GLU A 36 -11.52 -5.46 -14.42
N GLU A 37 -11.00 -4.55 -15.24
CA GLU A 37 -9.90 -3.68 -14.83
C GLU A 37 -10.33 -2.73 -13.73
N GLU A 38 -11.55 -2.18 -13.81
CA GLU A 38 -12.08 -1.33 -12.75
C GLU A 38 -12.22 -2.07 -11.43
N ALA A 39 -12.70 -3.32 -11.48
CA ALA A 39 -12.82 -4.15 -10.28
C ALA A 39 -11.44 -4.45 -9.68
N SER A 40 -10.46 -4.78 -10.52
CA SER A 40 -9.09 -5.02 -10.07
C SER A 40 -8.47 -3.75 -9.47
N TYR A 41 -8.67 -2.61 -10.12
CA TYR A 41 -8.16 -1.33 -9.64
C TYR A 41 -8.77 -0.98 -8.27
N ALA A 42 -10.09 -1.16 -8.12
CA ALA A 42 -10.77 -0.88 -6.85
C ALA A 42 -10.24 -1.77 -5.73
N LYS A 43 -9.98 -3.06 -6.02
CA LYS A 43 -9.39 -3.98 -5.04
C LYS A 43 -7.98 -3.54 -4.66
N MET A 44 -7.17 -3.16 -5.64
CA MET A 44 -5.80 -2.70 -5.39
C MET A 44 -5.77 -1.43 -4.54
N THR A 45 -6.65 -0.45 -4.82
CA THR A 45 -6.70 0.77 -4.02
C THR A 45 -7.19 0.51 -2.60
N SER A 46 -8.12 -0.44 -2.43
CA SER A 46 -8.53 -0.88 -1.10
C SER A 46 -7.37 -1.55 -0.35
N ASP A 47 -6.60 -2.39 -1.03
CA ASP A 47 -5.41 -3.03 -0.45
C ASP A 47 -4.37 -1.98 -0.04
N LEU A 48 -4.17 -0.95 -0.85
CA LEU A 48 -3.24 0.14 -0.52
C LEU A 48 -3.61 0.81 0.82
N GLU A 49 -4.89 1.08 1.02
CA GLU A 49 -5.37 1.69 2.27
C GLU A 49 -5.16 0.76 3.46
N SER A 50 -5.45 -0.52 3.29
CA SER A 50 -5.27 -1.51 4.35
C SER A 50 -3.80 -1.67 4.74
N ILE A 51 -2.93 -1.76 3.75
CA ILE A 51 -1.48 -1.88 3.98
C ILE A 51 -0.96 -0.64 4.69
N ARG A 52 -1.39 0.54 4.25
CA ARG A 52 -0.96 1.79 4.87
C ARG A 52 -1.40 1.89 6.32
N SER A 53 -2.66 1.57 6.59
CA SER A 53 -3.17 1.59 7.97
C SER A 53 -2.42 0.63 8.87
N HIS A 54 -2.11 -0.57 8.36
CA HIS A 54 -1.34 -1.57 9.10
C HIS A 54 0.09 -1.08 9.35
N ALA A 55 0.74 -0.49 8.35
CA ALA A 55 2.09 0.03 8.50
C ALA A 55 2.13 1.20 9.50
N ASP A 56 1.18 2.12 9.42
CA ASP A 56 1.11 3.27 10.33
C ASP A 56 0.91 2.80 11.77
N LYS A 57 0.03 1.82 11.98
CA LYS A 57 -0.20 1.27 13.32
C LYS A 57 1.05 0.59 13.85
N LEU A 58 1.73 -0.18 13.03
CA LEU A 58 2.95 -0.88 13.43
C LEU A 58 4.06 0.11 13.79
N ILE A 59 4.23 1.16 13.00
CA ILE A 59 5.22 2.21 13.28
C ILE A 59 4.89 2.91 14.60
N ALA A 60 3.62 3.21 14.84
CA ALA A 60 3.19 3.82 16.10
C ALA A 60 3.45 2.89 17.29
N ASP A 61 3.17 1.60 17.14
CA ASP A 61 3.42 0.61 18.18
C ASP A 61 4.92 0.47 18.48
N GLU A 62 5.77 0.49 17.45
CA GLU A 62 7.23 0.47 17.60
C GLU A 62 7.74 1.69 18.36
N GLU A 63 7.18 2.86 18.06
CA GLU A 63 7.52 4.11 18.73
C GLU A 63 7.15 4.04 20.20
N THR A 64 5.97 3.53 20.50
CA THR A 64 5.49 3.34 21.88
C THR A 64 6.40 2.37 22.65
N ALA A 65 6.77 1.27 22.03
CA ALA A 65 7.65 0.27 22.63
C ALA A 65 9.03 0.87 22.92
N ARG A 66 9.58 1.61 21.99
CA ARG A 66 10.89 2.25 22.17
C ARG A 66 10.86 3.27 23.29
N ALA A 67 9.83 4.10 23.33
CA ALA A 67 9.65 5.10 24.41
C ALA A 67 9.54 4.44 25.76
N ALA A 68 8.83 3.31 25.86
CA ALA A 68 8.71 2.55 27.09
C ALA A 68 10.07 1.99 27.55
N GLU A 69 10.87 1.48 26.62
CA GLU A 69 12.21 0.98 26.93
C GLU A 69 13.14 2.09 27.41
N GLU A 70 13.07 3.26 26.78
CA GLU A 70 13.91 4.40 27.16
C GLU A 70 13.58 4.96 28.54
N SER A 71 12.35 4.77 29.01
CA SER A 71 11.91 5.29 30.31
C SER A 71 12.21 4.33 31.47
N LEU A 72 12.74 3.15 31.21
CA LEU A 72 13.20 2.24 32.26
C LEU A 72 14.60 2.60 32.69
#